data_29a02de7110456316487c395f330cc46
#
_entry.id   29a02de7110456316487c395f330cc46
#
_cell.length_a   1.000
_cell.length_b   1.000
_cell.length_c   1.000
_cell.angle_alpha   90.00
_cell.angle_beta   90.00
_cell.angle_gamma   90.00
#
_symmetry.space_group_name_H-M   'P 1'
#
loop_
_entity.id
_entity.type
_entity.pdbx_description
1 polymer ?
#
loop_
_entity_poly.entity_id
_entity_poly.type
_entity_poly.pdbx_seq_one_letter_code
_entity_poly.pdbx_strand_id
1 'polypeptide(L)'
;IFLIDNTNELDSFDFRNIKNTKIFSFNLKTHKFLEEKKINHVIAERYLDEEDHKKIFQKTISLWNWYENKQFDEKLKYEGKNILGLLDTAELHQILVREIYSFLNLKRILEKEKPEKIICSNHFKKMIISLSSKNLIKLDVYDKSVHDFLVVWDKILIRFNLGRKPISIPISRKNYSFIKNLIETLIGYFFKLNIDYKKNKKSILFVEFNPTQYPDLIDHLKSFDGNLIFFNRRRSATWNYDSLKILRKNFGKIISENLLLSKSEKYELSIITKLYQKKLKALWTHVEPFDMLFEIENKSFWSSISEILFSTFSKRLEEYIKLIQCSKKIFEKIDLSCIVSLNILGETEKA
;
A
#
# COMPACT_ATOMS: atom_id res chain seq x y z
N ILE A 1 -31.29 -10.30 -5.01
CA ILE A 1 -30.08 -10.90 -4.41
C ILE A 1 -29.49 -10.01 -3.34
N PHE A 2 -28.70 -10.58 -2.43
CA PHE A 2 -27.95 -9.86 -1.41
C PHE A 2 -26.45 -10.17 -1.54
N LEU A 3 -25.64 -9.16 -1.75
CA LEU A 3 -24.19 -9.25 -2.00
C LEU A 3 -23.44 -8.74 -0.77
N ILE A 4 -22.64 -9.61 -0.15
CA ILE A 4 -21.94 -9.31 1.11
C ILE A 4 -20.43 -9.37 0.90
N ASP A 5 -19.78 -8.20 0.90
CA ASP A 5 -18.34 -8.02 0.76
C ASP A 5 -17.64 -7.68 2.08
N ASN A 6 -18.40 -7.30 3.10
CA ASN A 6 -17.89 -7.01 4.45
C ASN A 6 -18.91 -7.36 5.53
N THR A 7 -18.46 -7.42 6.78
CA THR A 7 -19.31 -7.78 7.94
C THR A 7 -19.76 -6.55 8.75
N ASN A 8 -19.44 -5.34 8.28
CA ASN A 8 -19.85 -4.11 8.97
C ASN A 8 -21.38 -4.00 8.94
N GLU A 9 -21.94 -3.54 10.04
CA GLU A 9 -23.40 -3.37 10.22
C GLU A 9 -24.25 -4.64 10.05
N LEU A 10 -23.66 -5.81 9.71
CA LEU A 10 -24.40 -7.07 9.53
C LEU A 10 -24.90 -7.68 10.84
N ASP A 11 -24.25 -7.42 11.96
CA ASP A 11 -24.73 -7.93 13.26
C ASP A 11 -26.10 -7.37 13.65
N SER A 12 -26.40 -6.15 13.21
CA SER A 12 -27.70 -5.49 13.39
C SER A 12 -28.69 -5.75 12.25
N PHE A 13 -28.26 -6.44 11.19
CA PHE A 13 -29.10 -6.68 10.02
C PHE A 13 -30.06 -7.86 10.27
N ASP A 14 -31.37 -7.62 10.09
CA ASP A 14 -32.38 -8.65 10.24
C ASP A 14 -32.54 -9.50 8.98
N PHE A 15 -31.82 -10.61 8.89
CA PHE A 15 -31.89 -11.57 7.79
C PHE A 15 -33.26 -12.22 7.59
N ARG A 16 -34.17 -12.16 8.59
CA ARG A 16 -35.54 -12.70 8.48
C ARG A 16 -36.38 -11.92 7.48
N ASN A 17 -36.05 -10.65 7.25
CA ASN A 17 -36.78 -9.76 6.32
C ASN A 17 -36.43 -10.01 4.84
N ILE A 18 -35.46 -10.88 4.54
CA ILE A 18 -35.02 -11.18 3.18
C ILE A 18 -35.33 -12.63 2.76
N LYS A 19 -36.48 -13.15 3.21
CA LYS A 19 -36.98 -14.46 2.78
C LYS A 19 -36.99 -14.54 1.24
N ASN A 20 -36.51 -15.67 0.70
CA ASN A 20 -36.38 -15.92 -0.74
C ASN A 20 -35.29 -15.06 -1.47
N THR A 21 -34.40 -14.42 -0.75
CA THR A 21 -33.27 -13.68 -1.33
C THR A 21 -32.03 -14.59 -1.38
N LYS A 22 -31.44 -14.77 -2.56
CA LYS A 22 -30.17 -15.47 -2.72
C LYS A 22 -29.04 -14.59 -2.19
N ILE A 23 -28.26 -15.12 -1.25
CA ILE A 23 -27.18 -14.41 -0.56
C ILE A 23 -25.84 -14.86 -1.12
N PHE A 24 -24.93 -13.92 -1.36
CA PHE A 24 -23.58 -14.17 -1.87
C PHE A 24 -22.53 -13.64 -0.91
N SER A 25 -21.53 -14.47 -0.58
CA SER A 25 -20.34 -14.07 0.16
C SER A 25 -19.16 -13.87 -0.77
N PHE A 26 -18.44 -12.74 -0.63
CA PHE A 26 -17.35 -12.36 -1.52
C PHE A 26 -15.94 -12.57 -0.95
N ASN A 27 -15.85 -13.01 0.31
CA ASN A 27 -14.56 -13.30 0.94
C ASN A 27 -14.74 -14.27 2.11
N LEU A 28 -13.63 -14.82 2.59
CA LEU A 28 -13.61 -15.80 3.68
C LEU A 28 -14.23 -15.28 4.99
N LYS A 29 -14.07 -13.98 5.29
CA LYS A 29 -14.62 -13.37 6.51
C LYS A 29 -16.14 -13.36 6.48
N THR A 30 -16.72 -12.94 5.36
CA THR A 30 -18.18 -12.92 5.16
C THR A 30 -18.76 -14.33 5.09
N HIS A 31 -18.04 -15.27 4.47
CA HIS A 31 -18.42 -16.68 4.45
C HIS A 31 -18.51 -17.26 5.86
N LYS A 32 -17.47 -17.14 6.67
CA LYS A 32 -17.46 -17.61 8.06
C LYS A 32 -18.57 -16.98 8.91
N PHE A 33 -18.77 -15.68 8.78
CA PHE A 33 -19.85 -14.96 9.48
C PHE A 33 -21.21 -15.55 9.17
N LEU A 34 -21.52 -15.82 7.90
CA LEU A 34 -22.79 -16.39 7.48
C LEU A 34 -22.95 -17.84 7.95
N GLU A 35 -21.87 -18.63 7.94
CA GLU A 35 -21.86 -19.98 8.49
C GLU A 35 -22.15 -20.01 9.99
N GLU A 36 -21.47 -19.16 10.77
CA GLU A 36 -21.69 -19.02 12.22
C GLU A 36 -23.16 -18.64 12.55
N LYS A 37 -23.76 -17.80 11.72
CA LYS A 37 -25.18 -17.42 11.83
C LYS A 37 -26.14 -18.46 11.23
N LYS A 38 -25.65 -19.56 10.65
CA LYS A 38 -26.43 -20.62 9.96
C LYS A 38 -27.30 -20.07 8.82
N ILE A 39 -26.78 -19.08 8.08
CA ILE A 39 -27.45 -18.46 6.95
C ILE A 39 -27.00 -19.13 5.65
N ASN A 40 -27.98 -19.69 4.91
CA ASN A 40 -27.70 -20.29 3.61
C ASN A 40 -27.23 -19.24 2.60
N HIS A 41 -26.10 -19.48 1.96
CA HIS A 41 -25.48 -18.55 1.02
C HIS A 41 -24.63 -19.26 -0.03
N VAL A 42 -24.25 -18.54 -1.07
CA VAL A 42 -23.39 -18.99 -2.15
C VAL A 42 -22.07 -18.25 -2.08
N ILE A 43 -20.96 -18.97 -2.23
CA ILE A 43 -19.65 -18.35 -2.40
C ILE A 43 -19.57 -17.76 -3.80
N ALA A 44 -19.34 -16.45 -3.91
CA ALA A 44 -19.35 -15.73 -5.18
C ALA A 44 -18.33 -16.27 -6.19
N GLU A 45 -17.16 -16.72 -5.72
CA GLU A 45 -16.07 -17.31 -6.51
C GLU A 45 -16.53 -18.47 -7.42
N ARG A 46 -17.59 -19.18 -7.07
CA ARG A 46 -18.15 -20.28 -7.89
C ARG A 46 -18.72 -19.81 -9.24
N TYR A 47 -18.83 -18.51 -9.45
CA TYR A 47 -19.29 -17.91 -10.70
C TYR A 47 -18.15 -17.58 -11.66
N LEU A 48 -16.89 -17.62 -11.20
CA LEU A 48 -15.71 -17.48 -12.04
C LEU A 48 -15.25 -18.84 -12.56
N ASP A 49 -14.81 -18.85 -13.80
CA ASP A 49 -14.11 -19.97 -14.41
C ASP A 49 -12.60 -19.77 -14.45
N GLU A 50 -11.87 -20.75 -15.03
CA GLU A 50 -10.41 -20.68 -15.14
C GLU A 50 -9.94 -19.52 -16.02
N GLU A 51 -10.69 -19.19 -17.06
CA GLU A 51 -10.40 -18.09 -17.96
C GLU A 51 -10.57 -16.74 -17.26
N ASP A 52 -11.55 -16.59 -16.41
CA ASP A 52 -11.75 -15.40 -15.58
C ASP A 52 -10.57 -15.20 -14.62
N HIS A 53 -10.07 -16.26 -13.99
CA HIS A 53 -8.88 -16.18 -13.13
C HIS A 53 -7.64 -15.74 -13.91
N LYS A 54 -7.44 -16.23 -15.13
CA LYS A 54 -6.35 -15.77 -16.02
C LYS A 54 -6.49 -14.30 -16.37
N LYS A 55 -7.69 -13.83 -16.70
CA LYS A 55 -7.97 -12.41 -16.99
C LYS A 55 -7.68 -11.51 -15.79
N ILE A 56 -8.10 -11.92 -14.58
CA ILE A 56 -7.81 -11.19 -13.35
C ILE A 56 -6.29 -11.02 -13.18
N PHE A 57 -5.55 -12.11 -13.31
CA PHE A 57 -4.10 -12.09 -13.14
C PHE A 57 -3.41 -11.22 -14.19
N GLN A 58 -3.71 -11.41 -15.47
CA GLN A 58 -3.13 -10.65 -16.58
C GLN A 58 -3.42 -9.15 -16.46
N LYS A 59 -4.69 -8.79 -16.17
CA LYS A 59 -5.08 -7.40 -15.98
C LYS A 59 -4.39 -6.77 -14.78
N THR A 60 -4.27 -7.49 -13.67
CA THR A 60 -3.56 -7.01 -12.48
C THR A 60 -2.10 -6.67 -12.80
N ILE A 61 -1.39 -7.56 -13.48
CA ILE A 61 0.02 -7.32 -13.84
C ILE A 61 0.14 -6.15 -14.81
N SER A 62 -0.73 -6.05 -15.81
CA SER A 62 -0.69 -4.96 -16.78
C SER A 62 -0.87 -3.57 -16.16
N LEU A 63 -1.44 -3.50 -14.96
CA LEU A 63 -1.66 -2.26 -14.22
C LEU A 63 -0.57 -1.96 -13.17
N TRP A 64 0.48 -2.76 -13.03
CA TRP A 64 1.53 -2.45 -12.06
C TRP A 64 2.24 -1.13 -12.32
N ASN A 65 2.45 -0.82 -13.61
CA ASN A 65 3.11 0.41 -14.05
C ASN A 65 2.13 1.39 -14.73
N TRP A 66 0.87 1.40 -14.29
CA TRP A 66 -0.18 2.23 -14.89
C TRP A 66 0.19 3.72 -14.98
N TYR A 67 1.01 4.20 -14.06
CA TYR A 67 1.47 5.58 -13.97
C TYR A 67 2.46 5.98 -15.06
N GLU A 68 3.08 5.01 -15.78
CA GLU A 68 3.99 5.26 -16.90
C GLU A 68 3.25 5.63 -18.20
N ASN A 69 1.92 5.52 -18.21
CA ASN A 69 1.13 6.00 -19.33
C ASN A 69 1.37 7.51 -19.51
N LYS A 70 1.66 7.92 -20.77
CA LYS A 70 1.99 9.30 -21.14
C LYS A 70 1.03 10.37 -20.60
N GLN A 71 -0.23 9.99 -20.35
CA GLN A 71 -1.25 10.89 -19.83
C GLN A 71 -1.06 11.24 -18.35
N PHE A 72 -0.31 10.42 -17.59
CA PHE A 72 -0.08 10.56 -16.15
C PHE A 72 1.37 10.91 -15.80
N ASP A 73 2.35 10.44 -16.58
CA ASP A 73 3.77 10.45 -16.23
C ASP A 73 4.27 11.86 -15.87
N GLU A 74 3.97 12.87 -16.68
CA GLU A 74 4.48 14.23 -16.45
C GLU A 74 3.71 15.02 -15.39
N LYS A 75 2.48 14.64 -15.04
CA LYS A 75 1.60 15.47 -14.19
C LYS A 75 2.01 15.50 -12.72
N LEU A 76 2.57 14.39 -12.21
CA LEU A 76 2.98 14.24 -10.82
C LEU A 76 4.46 13.88 -10.69
N LYS A 77 5.30 14.38 -11.59
CA LYS A 77 6.75 14.19 -11.54
C LYS A 77 7.38 15.19 -10.58
N TYR A 78 8.20 14.69 -9.64
CA TYR A 78 8.99 15.48 -8.71
C TYR A 78 10.44 15.00 -8.74
N GLU A 79 11.42 15.89 -8.95
CA GLU A 79 12.84 15.57 -9.08
C GLU A 79 13.09 14.38 -10.05
N GLY A 80 12.39 14.37 -11.18
CA GLY A 80 12.51 13.30 -12.18
C GLY A 80 11.75 11.99 -11.87
N LYS A 81 11.15 11.85 -10.70
CA LYS A 81 10.42 10.64 -10.29
C LYS A 81 8.91 10.87 -10.30
N ASN A 82 8.17 9.94 -10.90
CA ASN A 82 6.71 9.97 -10.83
C ASN A 82 6.25 9.51 -9.45
N ILE A 83 5.54 10.39 -8.71
CA ILE A 83 5.07 10.11 -7.36
C ILE A 83 4.10 8.92 -7.31
N LEU A 84 3.29 8.73 -8.37
CA LEU A 84 2.35 7.59 -8.45
C LEU A 84 3.08 6.25 -8.53
N GLY A 85 4.30 6.24 -9.07
CA GLY A 85 5.14 5.04 -9.15
C GLY A 85 5.72 4.58 -7.81
N LEU A 86 5.70 5.43 -6.77
CA LEU A 86 6.27 5.08 -5.47
C LEU A 86 5.40 4.13 -4.64
N LEU A 87 4.14 3.95 -4.99
CA LEU A 87 3.30 2.98 -4.28
C LEU A 87 3.94 1.58 -4.35
N ASP A 88 4.02 0.92 -3.19
CA ASP A 88 4.54 -0.45 -3.10
C ASP A 88 3.78 -1.37 -4.07
N THR A 89 4.51 -2.07 -4.94
CA THR A 89 3.88 -2.90 -5.98
C THR A 89 3.08 -4.05 -5.38
N ALA A 90 3.52 -4.63 -4.26
CA ALA A 90 2.77 -5.71 -3.62
C ALA A 90 1.44 -5.19 -3.04
N GLU A 91 1.44 -3.96 -2.51
CA GLU A 91 0.23 -3.32 -2.02
C GLU A 91 -0.73 -2.98 -3.17
N LEU A 92 -0.22 -2.38 -4.25
CA LEU A 92 -1.00 -2.11 -5.45
C LEU A 92 -1.59 -3.40 -6.03
N HIS A 93 -0.78 -4.47 -6.09
CA HIS A 93 -1.24 -5.78 -6.56
C HIS A 93 -2.42 -6.30 -5.73
N GLN A 94 -2.34 -6.24 -4.39
CA GLN A 94 -3.43 -6.68 -3.52
C GLN A 94 -4.72 -5.88 -3.73
N ILE A 95 -4.59 -4.55 -3.91
CA ILE A 95 -5.73 -3.69 -4.21
C ILE A 95 -6.35 -4.11 -5.55
N LEU A 96 -5.54 -4.21 -6.60
CA LEU A 96 -6.00 -4.53 -7.95
C LEU A 96 -6.65 -5.91 -8.04
N VAL A 97 -6.00 -6.95 -7.50
CA VAL A 97 -6.57 -8.31 -7.50
C VAL A 97 -7.95 -8.31 -6.87
N ARG A 98 -8.09 -7.71 -5.69
CA ARG A 98 -9.37 -7.68 -4.99
C ARG A 98 -10.45 -6.96 -5.77
N GLU A 99 -10.13 -5.80 -6.34
CA GLU A 99 -11.10 -4.98 -7.09
C GLU A 99 -11.52 -5.67 -8.40
N ILE A 100 -10.57 -6.18 -9.18
CA ILE A 100 -10.84 -6.87 -10.44
C ILE A 100 -11.61 -8.17 -10.18
N TYR A 101 -11.20 -8.93 -9.17
CA TYR A 101 -11.89 -10.16 -8.75
C TYR A 101 -13.35 -9.88 -8.35
N SER A 102 -13.58 -8.86 -7.50
CA SER A 102 -14.95 -8.49 -7.11
C SER A 102 -15.77 -8.01 -8.28
N PHE A 103 -15.17 -7.23 -9.19
CA PHE A 103 -15.83 -6.69 -10.36
C PHE A 103 -16.27 -7.78 -11.35
N LEU A 104 -15.38 -8.73 -11.67
CA LEU A 104 -15.72 -9.86 -12.54
C LEU A 104 -16.76 -10.80 -11.91
N ASN A 105 -16.62 -11.09 -10.61
CA ASN A 105 -17.64 -11.88 -9.89
C ASN A 105 -19.03 -11.22 -9.99
N LEU A 106 -19.11 -9.92 -9.71
CA LEU A 106 -20.36 -9.18 -9.84
C LEU A 106 -20.90 -9.25 -11.25
N LYS A 107 -20.04 -9.08 -12.26
CA LYS A 107 -20.47 -9.19 -13.66
C LYS A 107 -21.09 -10.56 -13.95
N ARG A 108 -20.43 -11.66 -13.60
CA ARG A 108 -20.92 -13.02 -13.81
C ARG A 108 -22.21 -13.30 -13.04
N ILE A 109 -22.32 -12.83 -11.79
CA ILE A 109 -23.55 -12.97 -11.01
C ILE A 109 -24.70 -12.21 -11.65
N LEU A 110 -24.49 -10.96 -12.08
CA LEU A 110 -25.53 -10.15 -12.72
C LEU A 110 -26.01 -10.74 -14.07
N GLU A 111 -25.08 -11.26 -14.87
CA GLU A 111 -25.38 -11.91 -16.14
C GLU A 111 -26.21 -13.20 -15.94
N LYS A 112 -25.89 -14.00 -14.93
CA LYS A 112 -26.54 -15.29 -14.67
C LYS A 112 -27.85 -15.15 -13.90
N GLU A 113 -27.86 -14.34 -12.85
CA GLU A 113 -29.02 -14.23 -11.93
C GLU A 113 -30.06 -13.21 -12.41
N LYS A 114 -29.70 -12.24 -13.24
CA LYS A 114 -30.56 -11.16 -13.78
C LYS A 114 -31.51 -10.57 -12.73
N PRO A 115 -30.97 -10.07 -11.60
CA PRO A 115 -31.81 -9.68 -10.48
C PRO A 115 -32.57 -8.38 -10.75
N GLU A 116 -33.81 -8.30 -10.27
CA GLU A 116 -34.60 -7.06 -10.27
C GLU A 116 -34.23 -6.14 -9.09
N LYS A 117 -33.79 -6.75 -7.98
CA LYS A 117 -33.40 -6.04 -6.76
C LYS A 117 -32.09 -6.58 -6.20
N ILE A 118 -31.21 -5.65 -5.81
CA ILE A 118 -29.92 -5.98 -5.17
C ILE A 118 -29.79 -5.21 -3.86
N ILE A 119 -29.43 -5.94 -2.81
CA ILE A 119 -28.95 -5.35 -1.54
C ILE A 119 -27.43 -5.52 -1.54
N CYS A 120 -26.68 -4.44 -1.34
CA CYS A 120 -25.22 -4.45 -1.39
C CYS A 120 -24.60 -3.34 -0.54
N SER A 121 -23.28 -3.37 -0.39
CA SER A 121 -22.53 -2.25 0.19
C SER A 121 -22.49 -1.05 -0.78
N ASN A 122 -22.13 0.12 -0.24
CA ASN A 122 -21.91 1.31 -1.07
C ASN A 122 -20.77 1.12 -2.08
N HIS A 123 -19.76 0.32 -1.75
CA HIS A 123 -18.67 -0.04 -2.65
C HIS A 123 -19.18 -0.87 -3.84
N PHE A 124 -19.93 -1.93 -3.60
CA PHE A 124 -20.51 -2.75 -4.66
C PHE A 124 -21.53 -1.98 -5.49
N LYS A 125 -22.26 -1.04 -4.88
CA LYS A 125 -23.16 -0.15 -5.64
C LYS A 125 -22.41 0.58 -6.76
N LYS A 126 -21.20 1.11 -6.50
CA LYS A 126 -20.37 1.78 -7.54
C LYS A 126 -20.02 0.82 -8.68
N MET A 127 -19.60 -0.41 -8.36
CA MET A 127 -19.31 -1.44 -9.37
C MET A 127 -20.54 -1.82 -10.20
N ILE A 128 -21.68 -2.03 -9.54
CA ILE A 128 -22.92 -2.41 -10.22
C ILE A 128 -23.38 -1.31 -11.18
N ILE A 129 -23.26 -0.04 -10.79
CA ILE A 129 -23.61 1.08 -11.69
C ILE A 129 -22.72 1.08 -12.93
N SER A 130 -21.42 0.79 -12.80
CA SER A 130 -20.51 0.68 -13.94
C SER A 130 -20.81 -0.53 -14.84
N LEU A 131 -21.29 -1.62 -14.27
CA LEU A 131 -21.66 -2.84 -15.01
C LEU A 131 -23.01 -2.73 -15.70
N SER A 132 -23.98 -2.05 -15.08
CA SER A 132 -25.36 -1.96 -15.55
C SER A 132 -25.50 -0.86 -16.60
N SER A 133 -25.70 -1.25 -17.85
CA SER A 133 -25.85 -0.30 -18.98
C SER A 133 -27.20 0.42 -19.01
N LYS A 134 -28.19 0.01 -18.24
CA LYS A 134 -29.55 0.62 -18.16
C LYS A 134 -30.19 0.37 -16.77
N ASN A 135 -30.66 1.39 -16.17
CA ASN A 135 -31.25 1.70 -14.87
C ASN A 135 -32.46 0.88 -14.40
N LEU A 136 -32.49 -0.42 -14.55
CA LEU A 136 -33.67 -1.19 -14.13
C LEU A 136 -33.51 -1.99 -12.84
N ILE A 137 -32.30 -1.96 -12.23
CA ILE A 137 -32.04 -2.72 -11.01
C ILE A 137 -32.26 -1.81 -9.80
N LYS A 138 -33.19 -2.18 -8.91
CA LYS A 138 -33.38 -1.50 -7.64
C LYS A 138 -32.23 -1.83 -6.71
N LEU A 139 -31.48 -0.78 -6.25
CA LEU A 139 -30.32 -0.94 -5.36
C LEU A 139 -30.65 -0.43 -3.97
N ASP A 140 -30.58 -1.32 -2.98
CA ASP A 140 -30.65 -1.00 -1.56
C ASP A 140 -29.26 -1.12 -0.94
N VAL A 141 -28.82 -0.15 -0.14
CA VAL A 141 -27.48 -0.15 0.49
C VAL A 141 -27.62 -0.50 1.97
N TYR A 142 -26.98 -1.60 2.40
CA TYR A 142 -26.97 -2.03 3.80
C TYR A 142 -25.86 -1.39 4.62
N ASP A 143 -24.71 -1.10 3.99
CA ASP A 143 -23.54 -0.50 4.63
C ASP A 143 -23.27 0.88 4.02
N LYS A 144 -23.45 1.93 4.84
CA LYS A 144 -23.18 3.32 4.46
C LYS A 144 -21.76 3.75 4.83
N SER A 145 -21.02 2.90 5.55
CA SER A 145 -19.64 3.20 5.91
C SER A 145 -18.82 3.41 4.64
N VAL A 146 -18.02 4.45 4.64
CA VAL A 146 -16.90 4.53 3.71
C VAL A 146 -16.01 3.34 4.11
N HIS A 147 -15.90 2.35 3.24
CA HIS A 147 -15.03 1.22 3.52
C HIS A 147 -13.68 1.78 3.96
N ASP A 148 -13.34 1.58 5.21
CA ASP A 148 -11.98 1.53 5.64
C ASP A 148 -11.33 0.35 4.90
N PHE A 149 -11.11 0.54 3.61
CA PHE A 149 -10.10 -0.24 2.92
C PHE A 149 -8.80 0.12 3.63
N LEU A 150 -8.66 -0.48 4.78
CA LEU A 150 -7.42 -0.50 5.49
C LEU A 150 -6.44 -1.15 4.54
N VAL A 151 -5.87 -0.30 3.74
CA VAL A 151 -4.61 -0.63 3.14
C VAL A 151 -3.78 -1.06 4.32
N VAL A 152 -3.47 -2.35 4.34
CA VAL A 152 -2.83 -3.06 5.47
C VAL A 152 -1.63 -2.29 6.01
N TRP A 153 -1.07 -1.38 5.21
CA TRP A 153 0.13 -0.59 5.45
C TRP A 153 -0.11 0.78 6.12
N ASP A 154 -1.34 1.23 6.28
CA ASP A 154 -1.63 2.48 6.99
C ASP A 154 -1.69 2.30 8.51
N LYS A 155 -1.89 1.05 8.98
CA LYS A 155 -1.81 0.66 10.39
C LYS A 155 -0.76 -0.42 10.58
N ILE A 156 0.26 -0.12 11.37
CA ILE A 156 1.33 -1.04 11.73
C ILE A 156 0.96 -1.68 13.06
N LEU A 157 0.91 -3.01 13.10
CA LEU A 157 0.69 -3.77 14.32
C LEU A 157 2.03 -4.04 15.00
N ILE A 158 2.30 -3.34 16.11
CA ILE A 158 3.42 -3.69 16.97
C ILE A 158 2.98 -4.83 17.88
N ARG A 159 3.62 -5.97 17.72
CA ARG A 159 3.36 -7.17 18.54
C ARG A 159 4.51 -7.34 19.54
N PHE A 160 4.16 -7.51 20.79
CA PHE A 160 5.10 -7.88 21.84
C PHE A 160 4.43 -8.84 22.83
N ASN A 161 5.23 -9.65 23.50
CA ASN A 161 4.75 -10.58 24.49
C ASN A 161 4.90 -9.97 25.89
N LEU A 162 3.80 -9.82 26.60
CA LEU A 162 3.81 -9.48 28.03
C LEU A 162 3.62 -10.79 28.81
N GLY A 163 4.71 -11.43 29.19
CA GLY A 163 4.70 -12.78 29.71
C GLY A 163 4.21 -13.79 28.64
N ARG A 164 3.13 -14.53 28.92
CA ARG A 164 2.54 -15.50 27.98
C ARG A 164 1.45 -14.93 27.07
N LYS A 165 1.07 -13.65 27.24
CA LYS A 165 -0.02 -13.04 26.44
C LYS A 165 0.59 -12.18 25.33
N PRO A 166 0.29 -12.46 24.05
CA PRO A 166 0.65 -11.59 22.96
C PRO A 166 -0.25 -10.33 22.98
N ILE A 167 0.37 -9.16 22.98
CA ILE A 167 -0.30 -7.88 22.86
C ILE A 167 0.01 -7.30 21.48
N SER A 168 -1.02 -6.80 20.81
CA SER A 168 -0.88 -6.12 19.52
C SER A 168 -1.45 -4.71 19.62
N ILE A 169 -0.61 -3.70 19.38
CA ILE A 169 -1.00 -2.30 19.38
C ILE A 169 -1.00 -1.80 17.93
N PRO A 170 -2.14 -1.36 17.40
CA PRO A 170 -2.20 -0.72 16.09
C PRO A 170 -1.69 0.72 16.20
N ILE A 171 -0.67 1.05 15.42
CA ILE A 171 -0.11 2.41 15.34
C ILE A 171 -0.24 2.90 13.90
N SER A 172 -0.63 4.16 13.70
CA SER A 172 -0.64 4.76 12.38
C SER A 172 0.78 4.80 11.78
N ARG A 173 0.89 4.66 10.48
CA ARG A 173 2.17 4.73 9.75
C ARG A 173 2.96 6.00 10.10
N LYS A 174 2.30 7.15 10.19
CA LYS A 174 2.91 8.44 10.56
C LYS A 174 3.52 8.40 11.97
N ASN A 175 2.78 7.91 12.95
CA ASN A 175 3.27 7.81 14.34
C ASN A 175 4.40 6.80 14.45
N TYR A 176 4.30 5.66 13.75
CA TYR A 176 5.38 4.68 13.71
C TYR A 176 6.67 5.28 13.13
N SER A 177 6.58 5.95 11.98
CA SER A 177 7.72 6.61 11.35
C SER A 177 8.36 7.66 12.26
N PHE A 178 7.55 8.44 12.98
CA PHE A 178 8.04 9.43 13.94
C PHE A 178 8.82 8.75 15.09
N ILE A 179 8.24 7.75 15.73
CA ILE A 179 8.87 7.01 16.84
C ILE A 179 10.15 6.32 16.37
N LYS A 180 10.09 5.61 15.23
CA LYS A 180 11.24 4.95 14.62
C LYS A 180 12.39 5.93 14.38
N ASN A 181 12.13 7.07 13.75
CA ASN A 181 13.15 8.08 13.44
C ASN A 181 13.74 8.71 14.70
N LEU A 182 12.95 8.90 15.76
CA LEU A 182 13.45 9.37 17.05
C LEU A 182 14.42 8.33 17.67
N ILE A 183 14.01 7.07 17.72
CA ILE A 183 14.82 5.97 18.26
C ILE A 183 16.13 5.81 17.46
N GLU A 184 16.06 5.82 16.12
CA GLU A 184 17.26 5.74 15.28
C GLU A 184 18.22 6.90 15.51
N THR A 185 17.70 8.11 15.68
CA THR A 185 18.53 9.29 15.98
C THR A 185 19.25 9.12 17.32
N LEU A 186 18.55 8.66 18.36
CA LEU A 186 19.14 8.42 19.67
C LEU A 186 20.18 7.29 19.63
N ILE A 187 19.85 6.15 19.03
CA ILE A 187 20.77 5.01 18.87
C ILE A 187 22.01 5.44 18.07
N GLY A 188 21.78 6.16 16.96
CA GLY A 188 22.86 6.69 16.13
C GLY A 188 23.82 7.59 16.89
N TYR A 189 23.32 8.40 17.81
CA TYR A 189 24.11 9.27 18.66
C TYR A 189 24.86 8.47 19.73
N PHE A 190 24.16 7.69 20.55
CA PHE A 190 24.77 6.95 21.67
C PHE A 190 25.81 5.90 21.24
N PHE A 191 25.54 5.23 20.10
CA PHE A 191 26.45 4.17 19.63
C PHE A 191 27.37 4.62 18.48
N LYS A 192 27.40 5.93 18.16
CA LYS A 192 28.23 6.52 17.10
C LYS A 192 28.02 5.86 15.72
N LEU A 193 26.77 5.49 15.42
CA LEU A 193 26.40 4.85 14.16
C LEU A 193 26.01 5.87 13.08
N ASN A 194 25.89 7.15 13.39
CA ASN A 194 25.61 8.17 12.40
C ASN A 194 26.76 8.30 11.39
N ILE A 195 26.43 8.54 10.13
CA ILE A 195 27.42 8.77 9.09
C ILE A 195 28.10 10.13 9.29
N ASP A 196 29.40 10.15 9.05
CA ASP A 196 30.18 11.40 8.96
C ASP A 196 30.36 11.78 7.49
N TYR A 197 29.53 12.68 7.02
CA TYR A 197 29.55 13.15 5.62
C TYR A 197 30.82 13.93 5.22
N LYS A 198 31.66 14.31 6.20
CA LYS A 198 32.93 15.02 5.91
C LYS A 198 34.02 14.06 5.43
N LYS A 199 33.91 12.79 5.73
CA LYS A 199 34.85 11.76 5.29
C LYS A 199 34.40 11.20 3.97
N ASN A 200 35.01 11.68 2.88
CA ASN A 200 34.72 11.23 1.52
C ASN A 200 35.29 9.81 1.29
N LYS A 201 34.64 8.79 1.87
CA LYS A 201 34.98 7.40 1.67
C LYS A 201 33.94 6.73 0.77
N LYS A 202 34.41 5.85 -0.09
CA LYS A 202 33.52 4.96 -0.85
C LYS A 202 32.55 4.25 0.06
N SER A 203 31.31 4.07 -0.37
CA SER A 203 30.26 3.54 0.49
C SER A 203 29.40 2.51 -0.22
N ILE A 204 28.98 1.50 0.54
CA ILE A 204 27.95 0.54 0.12
C ILE A 204 26.66 0.91 0.86
N LEU A 205 25.62 1.19 0.10
CA LEU A 205 24.31 1.53 0.65
C LEU A 205 23.40 0.29 0.68
N PHE A 206 22.96 -0.09 1.86
CA PHE A 206 21.96 -1.12 2.09
C PHE A 206 20.59 -0.45 2.26
N VAL A 207 19.64 -0.80 1.40
CA VAL A 207 18.27 -0.25 1.40
C VAL A 207 17.29 -1.30 1.90
N GLU A 208 16.49 -0.95 2.90
CA GLU A 208 15.51 -1.83 3.57
C GLU A 208 16.10 -3.19 3.99
N PHE A 209 17.35 -3.18 4.40
CA PHE A 209 18.13 -4.38 4.69
C PHE A 209 18.11 -4.72 6.18
N ASN A 210 17.81 -5.98 6.50
CA ASN A 210 17.86 -6.47 7.87
C ASN A 210 19.23 -7.13 8.17
N PRO A 211 20.08 -6.54 9.00
CA PRO A 211 21.41 -7.09 9.30
C PRO A 211 21.40 -8.53 9.84
N THR A 212 20.35 -8.92 10.58
CA THR A 212 20.28 -10.25 11.18
C THR A 212 19.88 -11.37 10.20
N GLN A 213 19.38 -11.03 9.01
CA GLN A 213 19.07 -12.03 7.98
C GLN A 213 20.31 -12.51 7.23
N TYR A 214 21.31 -11.62 7.10
CA TYR A 214 22.51 -11.89 6.31
C TYR A 214 23.78 -11.44 7.06
N PRO A 215 24.02 -11.97 8.28
CA PRO A 215 25.15 -11.55 9.10
C PRO A 215 26.49 -11.87 8.42
N ASP A 216 26.58 -12.99 7.72
CA ASP A 216 27.79 -13.42 7.03
C ASP A 216 28.16 -12.48 5.88
N LEU A 217 27.19 -11.99 5.11
CA LEU A 217 27.43 -10.99 4.08
C LEU A 217 28.07 -9.73 4.68
N ILE A 218 27.54 -9.24 5.80
CA ILE A 218 28.04 -8.03 6.46
C ILE A 218 29.44 -8.31 7.06
N ASP A 219 29.67 -9.48 7.63
CA ASP A 219 30.96 -9.88 8.18
C ASP A 219 32.05 -10.00 7.08
N HIS A 220 31.70 -10.51 5.88
CA HIS A 220 32.64 -10.55 4.75
C HIS A 220 33.01 -9.16 4.21
N LEU A 221 32.11 -8.19 4.31
CA LEU A 221 32.37 -6.81 3.91
C LEU A 221 33.23 -6.02 4.93
N LYS A 222 33.64 -6.63 6.03
CA LYS A 222 34.49 -5.99 7.05
C LYS A 222 35.85 -5.52 6.51
N SER A 223 36.37 -6.19 5.48
CA SER A 223 37.61 -5.84 4.80
C SER A 223 37.45 -4.70 3.79
N PHE A 224 36.22 -4.24 3.51
CA PHE A 224 35.97 -3.13 2.62
C PHE A 224 36.47 -1.81 3.24
N ASP A 225 37.41 -1.14 2.57
CA ASP A 225 37.90 0.17 3.01
C ASP A 225 36.90 1.28 2.64
N GLY A 226 35.77 1.29 3.32
CA GLY A 226 34.71 2.26 3.07
C GLY A 226 33.66 2.23 4.18
N ASN A 227 32.50 2.81 3.88
CA ASN A 227 31.37 2.81 4.79
C ASN A 227 30.34 1.76 4.38
N LEU A 228 29.83 1.01 5.35
CA LEU A 228 28.62 0.20 5.20
C LEU A 228 27.46 1.02 5.77
N ILE A 229 26.54 1.46 4.92
CA ILE A 229 25.51 2.43 5.27
C ILE A 229 24.14 1.78 5.12
N PHE A 230 23.27 1.94 6.11
CA PHE A 230 21.93 1.39 6.13
C PHE A 230 20.88 2.51 6.09
N PHE A 231 19.99 2.45 5.10
CA PHE A 231 18.85 3.34 4.96
C PHE A 231 17.56 2.53 4.93
N ASN A 232 16.89 2.49 6.06
CA ASN A 232 15.69 1.71 6.27
C ASN A 232 14.52 2.60 6.72
N ARG A 233 13.40 2.56 6.01
CA ARG A 233 12.18 3.31 6.38
C ARG A 233 11.13 2.43 7.05
N ARG A 234 11.00 1.19 6.61
CA ARG A 234 10.00 0.26 7.15
C ARG A 234 10.38 -0.26 8.53
N ARG A 235 11.54 -0.84 8.65
CA ARG A 235 12.06 -1.37 9.91
C ARG A 235 13.47 -0.83 10.13
N SER A 236 13.74 -0.26 11.30
CA SER A 236 15.09 0.20 11.64
C SER A 236 16.14 -0.89 11.46
N ALA A 237 17.30 -0.55 10.89
CA ALA A 237 18.45 -1.47 10.84
C ALA A 237 18.97 -1.85 12.23
N THR A 238 18.61 -1.08 13.27
CA THR A 238 18.96 -1.30 14.69
C THR A 238 17.77 -1.75 15.53
N TRP A 239 16.83 -2.46 14.91
CA TRP A 239 15.54 -2.76 15.51
C TRP A 239 15.58 -3.72 16.72
N ASN A 240 16.66 -4.49 16.87
CA ASN A 240 16.92 -5.37 18.01
C ASN A 240 18.40 -5.36 18.41
N TYR A 241 18.71 -5.98 19.54
CA TYR A 241 20.07 -6.04 20.07
C TYR A 241 21.06 -6.71 19.11
N ASP A 242 20.67 -7.79 18.46
CA ASP A 242 21.54 -8.53 17.53
C ASP A 242 21.89 -7.70 16.29
N SER A 243 20.91 -7.01 15.71
CA SER A 243 21.15 -6.05 14.62
C SER A 243 22.14 -4.97 15.04
N LEU A 244 21.96 -4.39 16.23
CA LEU A 244 22.87 -3.37 16.77
C LEU A 244 24.27 -3.92 16.97
N LYS A 245 24.40 -5.15 17.49
CA LYS A 245 25.69 -5.83 17.69
C LYS A 245 26.42 -6.06 16.37
N ILE A 246 25.71 -6.54 15.33
CA ILE A 246 26.26 -6.76 14.00
C ILE A 246 26.76 -5.44 13.40
N LEU A 247 25.97 -4.37 13.45
CA LEU A 247 26.35 -3.07 12.92
C LEU A 247 27.59 -2.51 13.65
N ARG A 248 27.64 -2.60 14.98
CA ARG A 248 28.80 -2.12 15.75
C ARG A 248 30.07 -2.91 15.45
N LYS A 249 29.97 -4.25 15.38
CA LYS A 249 31.08 -5.13 15.05
C LYS A 249 31.70 -4.82 13.67
N ASN A 250 30.87 -4.41 12.71
CA ASN A 250 31.26 -4.20 11.33
C ASN A 250 31.34 -2.72 10.92
N PHE A 251 31.39 -1.81 11.88
CA PHE A 251 31.46 -0.36 11.65
C PHE A 251 30.32 0.18 10.76
N GLY A 252 29.18 -0.50 10.74
CA GLY A 252 27.99 -0.10 9.99
C GLY A 252 27.48 1.25 10.46
N LYS A 253 26.96 2.04 9.52
CA LYS A 253 26.39 3.37 9.73
C LYS A 253 24.92 3.37 9.38
N ILE A 254 24.13 4.22 10.03
CA ILE A 254 22.72 4.40 9.72
C ILE A 254 22.45 5.82 9.22
N ILE A 255 21.51 5.95 8.31
CA ILE A 255 20.99 7.23 7.87
C ILE A 255 19.62 7.43 8.51
N SER A 256 19.50 8.44 9.37
CA SER A 256 18.21 8.91 9.87
C SER A 256 17.65 9.99 8.95
N GLU A 257 16.44 9.84 8.46
CA GLU A 257 15.75 10.86 7.64
C GLU A 257 15.70 12.23 8.33
N ASN A 258 15.64 12.25 9.67
CA ASN A 258 15.57 13.50 10.41
C ASN A 258 16.86 14.32 10.34
N LEU A 259 18.00 13.68 10.12
CA LEU A 259 19.31 14.32 10.04
C LEU A 259 19.69 14.72 8.61
N LEU A 260 19.02 14.15 7.59
CA LEU A 260 19.28 14.47 6.19
C LEU A 260 18.77 15.85 5.80
N LEU A 261 17.62 16.25 6.31
CA LEU A 261 16.91 17.47 5.92
C LEU A 261 17.01 18.53 7.02
N SER A 262 17.43 19.73 6.67
CA SER A 262 17.41 20.90 7.54
C SER A 262 15.98 21.36 7.85
N LYS A 263 15.83 22.28 8.80
CA LYS A 263 14.52 22.87 9.12
C LYS A 263 13.92 23.65 7.97
N SER A 264 14.75 24.41 7.21
CA SER A 264 14.32 25.16 6.02
C SER A 264 13.81 24.23 4.93
N GLU A 265 14.53 23.14 4.64
CA GLU A 265 14.11 22.15 3.64
C GLU A 265 12.81 21.45 4.01
N LYS A 266 12.63 21.11 5.29
CA LYS A 266 11.35 20.55 5.77
C LYS A 266 10.18 21.51 5.56
N TYR A 267 10.41 22.81 5.75
CA TYR A 267 9.41 23.84 5.48
C TYR A 267 9.10 23.94 3.97
N GLU A 268 10.10 23.98 3.12
CA GLU A 268 9.94 23.99 1.66
C GLU A 268 9.16 22.76 1.17
N LEU A 269 9.49 21.57 1.68
CA LEU A 269 8.75 20.35 1.35
C LEU A 269 7.27 20.43 1.74
N SER A 270 6.92 21.14 2.82
CA SER A 270 5.52 21.34 3.18
C SER A 270 4.76 22.19 2.15
N ILE A 271 5.41 23.18 1.56
CA ILE A 271 4.86 24.02 0.48
C ILE A 271 4.69 23.17 -0.80
N ILE A 272 5.74 22.43 -1.16
CA ILE A 272 5.73 21.53 -2.32
C ILE A 272 4.60 20.49 -2.17
N THR A 273 4.47 19.90 -1.00
CA THR A 273 3.38 18.93 -0.72
C THR A 273 2.00 19.52 -0.99
N LYS A 274 1.73 20.75 -0.54
CA LYS A 274 0.46 21.43 -0.80
C LYS A 274 0.21 21.66 -2.30
N LEU A 275 1.26 22.01 -3.04
CA LEU A 275 1.17 22.17 -4.50
C LEU A 275 0.81 20.83 -5.17
N TYR A 276 1.50 19.74 -4.79
CA TYR A 276 1.26 18.42 -5.36
C TYR A 276 -0.07 17.83 -4.92
N GLN A 277 -0.60 18.17 -3.75
CA GLN A 277 -1.98 17.83 -3.35
C GLN A 277 -3.01 18.44 -4.32
N LYS A 278 -2.80 19.71 -4.74
CA LYS A 278 -3.66 20.35 -5.75
C LYS A 278 -3.54 19.65 -7.10
N LYS A 279 -2.30 19.35 -7.55
CA LYS A 279 -2.06 18.61 -8.81
C LYS A 279 -2.71 17.22 -8.79
N LEU A 280 -2.58 16.47 -7.69
CA LEU A 280 -3.21 15.17 -7.51
C LEU A 280 -4.74 15.27 -7.63
N LYS A 281 -5.33 16.25 -6.94
CA LYS A 281 -6.78 16.50 -7.00
C LYS A 281 -7.25 16.83 -8.41
N ALA A 282 -6.52 17.70 -9.12
CA ALA A 282 -6.80 18.07 -10.50
C ALA A 282 -6.69 16.85 -11.44
N LEU A 283 -5.68 15.99 -11.25
CA LEU A 283 -5.54 14.77 -12.05
C LEU A 283 -6.76 13.85 -11.88
N TRP A 284 -7.25 13.67 -10.66
CA TRP A 284 -8.39 12.79 -10.38
C TRP A 284 -9.74 13.31 -10.88
N THR A 285 -9.84 14.59 -11.30
CA THR A 285 -11.05 15.13 -11.94
C THR A 285 -11.17 14.75 -13.41
N HIS A 286 -10.08 14.32 -14.04
CA HIS A 286 -10.06 13.86 -15.43
C HIS A 286 -10.28 12.34 -15.50
N VAL A 287 -11.52 11.91 -15.55
CA VAL A 287 -11.90 10.49 -15.40
C VAL A 287 -11.58 9.66 -16.65
N GLU A 288 -11.73 10.22 -17.85
CA GLU A 288 -11.65 9.50 -19.12
C GLU A 288 -10.36 8.67 -19.33
N PRO A 289 -9.14 9.18 -19.05
CA PRO A 289 -7.94 8.38 -19.21
C PRO A 289 -7.86 7.18 -18.26
N PHE A 290 -8.44 7.33 -17.08
CA PHE A 290 -8.49 6.24 -16.10
C PHE A 290 -9.52 5.18 -16.50
N ASP A 291 -10.69 5.59 -16.99
CA ASP A 291 -11.72 4.65 -17.44
C ASP A 291 -11.21 3.72 -18.54
N MET A 292 -10.46 4.27 -19.52
CA MET A 292 -9.84 3.47 -20.57
C MET A 292 -8.77 2.50 -20.03
N LEU A 293 -8.00 2.94 -19.05
CA LEU A 293 -6.91 2.15 -18.49
C LEU A 293 -7.40 1.06 -17.54
N PHE A 294 -8.36 1.40 -16.67
CA PHE A 294 -8.93 0.50 -15.65
C PHE A 294 -10.18 -0.22 -16.17
N GLU A 295 -10.07 -0.77 -17.37
CA GLU A 295 -11.15 -1.49 -18.07
C GLU A 295 -10.85 -2.99 -18.14
N ILE A 296 -11.89 -3.81 -17.97
CA ILE A 296 -11.86 -5.25 -18.22
C ILE A 296 -13.17 -5.67 -18.92
N GLU A 297 -13.06 -6.44 -20.00
CA GLU A 297 -14.19 -6.87 -20.81
C GLU A 297 -15.12 -5.71 -21.22
N ASN A 298 -14.54 -4.60 -21.70
CA ASN A 298 -15.21 -3.37 -22.15
C ASN A 298 -16.05 -2.66 -21.07
N LYS A 299 -15.68 -2.85 -19.79
CA LYS A 299 -16.31 -2.18 -18.66
C LYS A 299 -15.25 -1.60 -17.73
N SER A 300 -15.36 -0.32 -17.40
CA SER A 300 -14.46 0.35 -16.47
C SER A 300 -14.82 0.00 -15.03
N PHE A 301 -13.77 -0.35 -14.24
CA PHE A 301 -13.86 -0.48 -12.79
C PHE A 301 -13.23 0.69 -12.04
N TRP A 302 -12.88 1.76 -12.76
CA TRP A 302 -12.25 2.95 -12.16
C TRP A 302 -13.08 3.56 -11.03
N SER A 303 -14.40 3.64 -11.20
CA SER A 303 -15.30 4.22 -10.20
C SER A 303 -15.21 3.55 -8.82
N SER A 304 -14.83 2.28 -8.76
CA SER A 304 -14.68 1.52 -7.51
C SER A 304 -13.31 1.69 -6.88
N ILE A 305 -12.23 1.71 -7.69
CA ILE A 305 -10.85 1.77 -7.20
C ILE A 305 -10.33 3.20 -6.98
N SER A 306 -10.90 4.18 -7.69
CA SER A 306 -10.41 5.57 -7.72
C SER A 306 -10.30 6.20 -6.33
N GLU A 307 -11.30 5.98 -5.48
CA GLU A 307 -11.33 6.55 -4.12
C GLU A 307 -10.25 5.93 -3.22
N ILE A 308 -10.00 4.63 -3.40
CA ILE A 308 -8.96 3.90 -2.66
C ILE A 308 -7.58 4.45 -3.02
N LEU A 309 -7.29 4.54 -4.33
CA LEU A 309 -6.01 5.06 -4.81
C LEU A 309 -5.83 6.53 -4.44
N PHE A 310 -6.87 7.37 -4.61
CA PHE A 310 -6.82 8.77 -4.23
C PHE A 310 -6.52 8.95 -2.74
N SER A 311 -7.23 8.23 -1.88
CA SER A 311 -7.02 8.26 -0.43
C SER A 311 -5.60 7.83 -0.06
N THR A 312 -5.09 6.74 -0.69
CA THR A 312 -3.76 6.22 -0.46
C THR A 312 -2.69 7.25 -0.84
N PHE A 313 -2.75 7.79 -2.07
CA PHE A 313 -1.78 8.78 -2.52
C PHE A 313 -1.88 10.09 -1.74
N SER A 314 -3.09 10.58 -1.43
CA SER A 314 -3.28 11.81 -0.66
C SER A 314 -2.68 11.72 0.74
N LYS A 315 -2.83 10.59 1.42
CA LYS A 315 -2.27 10.36 2.77
C LYS A 315 -0.75 10.25 2.76
N ARG A 316 -0.15 9.71 1.69
CA ARG A 316 1.28 9.41 1.61
C ARG A 316 2.10 10.43 0.82
N LEU A 317 1.46 11.40 0.22
CA LEU A 317 2.11 12.36 -0.67
C LEU A 317 3.30 13.08 -0.01
N GLU A 318 3.14 13.53 1.24
CA GLU A 318 4.21 14.16 2.02
C GLU A 318 5.40 13.21 2.23
N GLU A 319 5.10 11.95 2.56
CA GLU A 319 6.13 10.92 2.74
C GLU A 319 6.88 10.63 1.46
N TYR A 320 6.19 10.58 0.32
CA TYR A 320 6.78 10.30 -0.99
C TYR A 320 7.69 11.45 -1.45
N ILE A 321 7.24 12.69 -1.34
CA ILE A 321 8.03 13.87 -1.67
C ILE A 321 9.27 13.93 -0.77
N LYS A 322 9.11 13.72 0.53
CA LYS A 322 10.22 13.65 1.48
C LYS A 322 11.20 12.53 1.14
N LEU A 323 10.70 11.35 0.75
CA LEU A 323 11.54 10.21 0.38
C LEU A 323 12.40 10.52 -0.84
N ILE A 324 11.82 11.07 -1.91
CA ILE A 324 12.57 11.47 -3.12
C ILE A 324 13.69 12.47 -2.73
N GLN A 325 13.37 13.47 -1.91
CA GLN A 325 14.35 14.45 -1.50
C GLN A 325 15.46 13.84 -0.61
N CYS A 326 15.11 12.90 0.27
CA CYS A 326 16.11 12.18 1.06
C CYS A 326 17.02 11.34 0.16
N SER A 327 16.47 10.61 -0.80
CA SER A 327 17.23 9.81 -1.77
C SER A 327 18.19 10.70 -2.56
N LYS A 328 17.71 11.82 -3.12
CA LYS A 328 18.56 12.80 -3.81
C LYS A 328 19.74 13.23 -2.94
N LYS A 329 19.48 13.59 -1.69
CA LYS A 329 20.54 14.01 -0.76
C LYS A 329 21.54 12.90 -0.40
N ILE A 330 21.12 11.67 -0.36
CA ILE A 330 22.02 10.52 -0.18
C ILE A 330 23.01 10.48 -1.35
N PHE A 331 22.51 10.55 -2.59
CA PHE A 331 23.35 10.54 -3.78
C PHE A 331 24.28 11.77 -3.89
N GLU A 332 23.84 12.95 -3.42
CA GLU A 332 24.65 14.16 -3.43
C GLU A 332 25.77 14.17 -2.38
N LYS A 333 25.55 13.53 -1.22
CA LYS A 333 26.44 13.63 -0.06
C LYS A 333 27.35 12.43 0.16
N ILE A 334 27.07 11.32 -0.51
CA ILE A 334 27.73 10.03 -0.28
C ILE A 334 28.31 9.52 -1.59
N ASP A 335 29.61 9.21 -1.59
CA ASP A 335 30.28 8.52 -2.70
C ASP A 335 29.89 7.04 -2.67
N LEU A 336 28.86 6.68 -3.45
CA LEU A 336 28.30 5.33 -3.49
C LEU A 336 29.04 4.47 -4.52
N SER A 337 29.62 3.36 -4.08
CA SER A 337 30.20 2.32 -4.94
C SER A 337 29.15 1.33 -5.42
N CYS A 338 28.20 0.96 -4.55
CA CYS A 338 27.05 0.13 -4.93
C CYS A 338 25.88 0.30 -3.97
N ILE A 339 24.72 -0.14 -4.42
CA ILE A 339 23.48 -0.22 -3.64
C ILE A 339 23.07 -1.67 -3.55
N VAL A 340 22.75 -2.13 -2.35
CA VAL A 340 22.29 -3.48 -2.07
C VAL A 340 20.86 -3.42 -1.54
N SER A 341 19.94 -4.06 -2.25
CA SER A 341 18.54 -4.21 -1.83
C SER A 341 18.09 -5.65 -2.04
N LEU A 342 17.20 -6.13 -1.18
CA LEU A 342 16.58 -7.46 -1.30
C LEU A 342 15.30 -7.42 -2.14
N ASN A 343 14.81 -6.25 -2.46
CA ASN A 343 13.57 -6.02 -3.17
C ASN A 343 13.72 -4.77 -4.05
N ILE A 344 13.05 -4.73 -5.17
CA ILE A 344 12.98 -3.56 -6.08
C ILE A 344 11.56 -2.99 -6.20
N LEU A 345 10.61 -3.59 -5.51
CA LEU A 345 9.18 -3.28 -5.65
C LEU A 345 8.67 -2.33 -4.57
N GLY A 346 9.47 -2.06 -3.55
CA GLY A 346 9.08 -1.22 -2.42
C GLY A 346 9.24 0.28 -2.68
N GLU A 347 8.62 1.08 -1.82
CA GLU A 347 8.62 2.55 -1.92
C GLU A 347 10.04 3.14 -1.84
N THR A 348 10.86 2.63 -0.92
CA THR A 348 12.21 3.14 -0.67
C THR A 348 13.15 2.82 -1.81
N GLU A 349 13.00 1.64 -2.39
CA GLU A 349 13.81 1.15 -3.49
C GLU A 349 13.49 1.84 -4.83
N LYS A 350 12.25 2.32 -4.99
CA LYS A 350 11.82 3.04 -6.20
C LYS A 350 12.19 4.53 -6.21
N ALA A 351 12.41 5.13 -5.05
CA ALA A 351 12.74 6.55 -4.91
C ALA A 351 14.20 6.83 -5.23
#